data_7a1e87434eb372dea65687a4b923eac8
#
_entry.id   7a1e87434eb372dea65687a4b923eac8
#
_cell.length_a   1.000
_cell.length_b   1.000
_cell.length_c   1.000
_cell.angle_alpha   90.00
_cell.angle_beta   90.00
_cell.angle_gamma   90.00
#
_symmetry.space_group_name_H-M   'P 1'
#
loop_
_entity.id
_entity.type
_entity.pdbx_description
1 polymer ?
#
loop_
_entity_poly.entity_id
_entity_poly.type
_entity_poly.pdbx_seq_one_letter_code
_entity_poly.pdbx_strand_id
1 'polypeptide(L)'
;MNKLVIFLALVSVVLTAPLEEPSSPIPILKQSADGPNADGSYSWSYETANGIQAQENGVLRGNGEESGPAVSGSYSFVGEDGQNYLVEYTADENGYVARGAHLPVAPAIPEAILKALEYNAAHPEEDDIDSPKKKN
;
A
#
# COMPACT_ATOMS: atom_id res chain seq x y z
N MET A 1 -32.11 42.27 -39.76
CA MET A 1 -31.55 41.01 -40.28
C MET A 1 -30.35 40.50 -39.48
N ASN A 2 -29.81 41.22 -38.53
CA ASN A 2 -28.55 40.80 -37.84
C ASN A 2 -28.72 40.03 -36.52
N LYS A 3 -29.96 39.85 -36.03
CA LYS A 3 -30.17 39.10 -34.76
C LYS A 3 -30.31 37.60 -34.99
N LEU A 4 -30.63 37.14 -36.17
CA LEU A 4 -30.77 35.72 -36.52
C LEU A 4 -29.41 35.04 -36.73
N VAL A 5 -28.41 35.78 -37.23
CA VAL A 5 -27.07 35.24 -37.50
C VAL A 5 -26.28 35.00 -36.23
N ILE A 6 -26.52 35.81 -35.17
CA ILE A 6 -25.84 35.67 -33.87
C ILE A 6 -26.33 34.41 -33.11
N PHE A 7 -27.59 34.02 -33.29
CA PHE A 7 -28.15 32.81 -32.65
C PHE A 7 -27.63 31.50 -33.28
N LEU A 8 -27.30 31.51 -34.58
CA LEU A 8 -26.73 30.34 -35.25
C LEU A 8 -25.26 30.10 -34.88
N ALA A 9 -24.52 31.14 -34.53
CA ALA A 9 -23.10 31.03 -34.13
C ALA A 9 -22.91 30.47 -32.69
N LEU A 10 -23.93 30.54 -31.84
CA LEU A 10 -23.86 30.05 -30.44
C LEU A 10 -24.19 28.56 -30.27
N VAL A 11 -24.76 27.91 -31.31
CA VAL A 11 -25.15 26.48 -31.30
C VAL A 11 -24.00 25.56 -31.72
N SER A 12 -22.94 26.10 -32.32
CA SER A 12 -21.84 25.28 -32.89
C SER A 12 -20.69 24.94 -31.91
N VAL A 13 -20.76 25.31 -30.63
CA VAL A 13 -19.66 25.10 -29.66
C VAL A 13 -19.88 23.88 -28.75
N VAL A 14 -21.01 23.18 -28.85
CA VAL A 14 -21.36 22.11 -27.86
C VAL A 14 -21.03 20.69 -28.31
N LEU A 15 -20.39 20.48 -29.46
CA LEU A 15 -20.25 19.13 -30.06
C LEU A 15 -18.82 18.58 -30.10
N THR A 16 -17.94 18.96 -29.18
CA THR A 16 -16.62 18.32 -29.12
C THR A 16 -16.25 17.91 -27.67
N ALA A 17 -17.10 17.12 -27.04
CA ALA A 17 -16.62 16.25 -25.99
C ALA A 17 -16.09 14.97 -26.68
N PRO A 18 -14.82 14.58 -26.47
CA PRO A 18 -14.37 13.28 -26.92
C PRO A 18 -15.23 12.23 -26.21
N LEU A 19 -15.94 11.42 -26.96
CA LEU A 19 -16.51 10.17 -26.46
C LEU A 19 -15.30 9.30 -26.12
N GLU A 20 -14.94 9.19 -24.85
CA GLU A 20 -14.06 8.12 -24.40
C GLU A 20 -14.77 6.80 -24.76
N GLU A 21 -14.19 6.07 -25.70
CA GLU A 21 -14.60 4.70 -25.98
C GLU A 21 -14.57 3.94 -24.65
N PRO A 22 -15.66 3.28 -24.23
CA PRO A 22 -15.65 2.47 -23.03
C PRO A 22 -14.55 1.41 -23.18
N SER A 23 -13.45 1.56 -22.46
CA SER A 23 -12.39 0.57 -22.47
C SER A 23 -12.99 -0.76 -22.02
N SER A 24 -12.87 -1.79 -22.82
CA SER A 24 -13.33 -3.12 -22.45
C SER A 24 -12.67 -3.51 -21.11
N PRO A 25 -13.43 -3.98 -20.13
CA PRO A 25 -12.85 -4.35 -18.83
C PRO A 25 -11.78 -5.44 -19.03
N ILE A 26 -10.64 -5.29 -18.38
CA ILE A 26 -9.55 -6.26 -18.44
C ILE A 26 -10.01 -7.55 -17.76
N PRO A 27 -10.02 -8.69 -18.45
CA PRO A 27 -10.50 -9.94 -17.87
C PRO A 27 -9.57 -10.47 -16.78
N ILE A 28 -10.16 -11.04 -15.72
CA ILE A 28 -9.46 -11.82 -14.73
C ILE A 28 -9.28 -13.23 -15.30
N LEU A 29 -8.04 -13.69 -15.39
CA LEU A 29 -7.69 -15.01 -15.92
C LEU A 29 -7.80 -16.11 -14.89
N LYS A 30 -7.40 -15.79 -13.63
CA LYS A 30 -7.48 -16.70 -12.48
C LYS A 30 -7.87 -15.92 -11.24
N GLN A 31 -8.64 -16.55 -10.38
CA GLN A 31 -8.98 -16.01 -9.07
C GLN A 31 -9.21 -17.17 -8.11
N SER A 32 -8.69 -17.03 -6.90
CA SER A 32 -8.93 -17.97 -5.79
C SER A 32 -9.11 -17.17 -4.51
N ALA A 33 -9.99 -17.64 -3.65
CA ALA A 33 -10.15 -17.10 -2.31
C ALA A 33 -10.55 -18.24 -1.37
N ASP A 34 -9.95 -18.24 -0.19
CA ASP A 34 -10.27 -19.13 0.93
C ASP A 34 -10.40 -18.30 2.20
N GLY A 35 -11.47 -18.49 2.93
CA GLY A 35 -11.76 -17.74 4.15
C GLY A 35 -12.66 -16.51 3.92
N PRO A 36 -12.83 -15.68 4.98
CA PRO A 36 -12.21 -15.82 6.31
C PRO A 36 -12.66 -17.11 7.03
N ASN A 37 -11.71 -17.84 7.60
CA ASN A 37 -11.94 -19.06 8.35
C ASN A 37 -12.24 -18.77 9.83
N ALA A 38 -12.75 -19.77 10.56
CA ALA A 38 -13.08 -19.62 11.98
C ALA A 38 -11.87 -19.30 12.88
N ASP A 39 -10.67 -19.65 12.45
CA ASP A 39 -9.40 -19.34 13.10
C ASP A 39 -8.84 -17.96 12.70
N GLY A 40 -9.59 -17.19 11.88
CA GLY A 40 -9.19 -15.90 11.36
C GLY A 40 -8.21 -15.95 10.19
N SER A 41 -7.87 -17.14 9.70
CA SER A 41 -7.04 -17.29 8.51
C SER A 41 -7.81 -16.98 7.23
N TYR A 42 -7.12 -16.48 6.23
CA TYR A 42 -7.63 -16.30 4.87
C TYR A 42 -6.50 -16.30 3.86
N SER A 43 -6.84 -16.57 2.63
CA SER A 43 -5.94 -16.37 1.49
C SER A 43 -6.73 -15.96 0.26
N TRP A 44 -6.11 -15.16 -0.59
CA TRP A 44 -6.66 -14.85 -1.90
C TRP A 44 -5.55 -14.64 -2.92
N SER A 45 -5.88 -14.88 -4.18
CA SER A 45 -4.99 -14.58 -5.30
C SER A 45 -5.80 -14.28 -6.56
N TYR A 46 -5.23 -13.45 -7.45
CA TYR A 46 -5.78 -13.25 -8.78
C TYR A 46 -4.67 -12.98 -9.82
N GLU A 47 -5.01 -13.22 -11.08
CA GLU A 47 -4.19 -12.93 -12.25
C GLU A 47 -5.09 -12.32 -13.34
N THR A 48 -4.66 -11.22 -13.94
CA THR A 48 -5.40 -10.50 -14.98
C THR A 48 -4.69 -10.57 -16.33
N ALA A 49 -5.46 -10.35 -17.42
CA ALA A 49 -4.93 -10.44 -18.79
C ALA A 49 -3.87 -9.38 -19.12
N ASN A 50 -3.77 -8.29 -18.36
CA ASN A 50 -2.73 -7.29 -18.51
C ASN A 50 -1.49 -7.58 -17.64
N GLY A 51 -1.36 -8.79 -17.09
CA GLY A 51 -0.17 -9.23 -16.37
C GLY A 51 -0.10 -8.80 -14.90
N ILE A 52 -1.20 -8.26 -14.33
CA ILE A 52 -1.24 -8.02 -12.88
C ILE A 52 -1.45 -9.36 -12.17
N GLN A 53 -0.61 -9.63 -11.18
CA GLN A 53 -0.76 -10.77 -10.27
C GLN A 53 -0.71 -10.26 -8.85
N ALA A 54 -1.58 -10.77 -7.98
CA ALA A 54 -1.55 -10.47 -6.57
C ALA A 54 -1.98 -11.67 -5.74
N GLN A 55 -1.40 -11.78 -4.56
CA GLN A 55 -1.74 -12.80 -3.57
C GLN A 55 -1.53 -12.27 -2.16
N GLU A 56 -2.35 -12.74 -1.24
CA GLU A 56 -2.23 -12.40 0.17
C GLU A 56 -2.67 -13.58 1.04
N ASN A 57 -1.98 -13.73 2.16
CA ASN A 57 -2.32 -14.69 3.21
C ASN A 57 -2.37 -13.94 4.53
N GLY A 58 -3.42 -14.12 5.29
CA GLY A 58 -3.58 -13.58 6.63
C GLY A 58 -3.82 -14.69 7.64
N VAL A 59 -3.25 -14.52 8.83
CA VAL A 59 -3.47 -15.40 9.98
C VAL A 59 -3.58 -14.55 11.24
N LEU A 60 -4.28 -15.04 12.26
CA LEU A 60 -4.21 -14.47 13.59
C LEU A 60 -2.99 -15.00 14.32
N ARG A 61 -2.16 -14.08 14.87
CA ARG A 61 -1.05 -14.41 15.77
C ARG A 61 -1.33 -13.90 17.17
N GLY A 62 -0.82 -14.61 18.17
CA GLY A 62 -1.06 -14.29 19.58
C GLY A 62 -2.17 -15.14 20.19
N ASN A 63 -2.44 -14.92 21.48
CA ASN A 63 -3.45 -15.65 22.24
C ASN A 63 -4.39 -14.67 22.95
N GLY A 64 -5.68 -14.92 22.90
CA GLY A 64 -6.71 -14.15 23.60
C GLY A 64 -6.82 -12.70 23.11
N GLU A 65 -6.88 -11.75 24.05
CA GLU A 65 -7.07 -10.32 23.77
C GLU A 65 -5.87 -9.65 23.09
N GLU A 66 -4.68 -10.26 23.15
CA GLU A 66 -3.46 -9.79 22.50
C GLU A 66 -3.27 -10.37 21.09
N SER A 67 -4.27 -11.09 20.56
CA SER A 67 -4.19 -11.62 19.20
C SER A 67 -4.37 -10.50 18.18
N GLY A 68 -3.47 -10.46 17.19
CA GLY A 68 -3.52 -9.51 16.08
C GLY A 68 -3.37 -10.21 14.72
N PRO A 69 -3.80 -9.56 13.64
CA PRO A 69 -3.60 -10.10 12.30
C PRO A 69 -2.11 -10.01 11.91
N ALA A 70 -1.62 -11.07 11.28
CA ALA A 70 -0.35 -11.08 10.58
C ALA A 70 -0.59 -11.43 9.13
N VAL A 71 -0.21 -10.53 8.25
CA VAL A 71 -0.49 -10.59 6.82
C VAL A 71 0.83 -10.66 6.05
N SER A 72 0.87 -11.45 5.00
CA SER A 72 1.95 -11.46 4.01
C SER A 72 1.36 -11.55 2.62
N GLY A 73 1.91 -10.79 1.70
CA GLY A 73 1.42 -10.76 0.35
C GLY A 73 2.46 -10.28 -0.64
N SER A 74 2.10 -10.38 -1.90
CA SER A 74 2.86 -9.82 -3.01
C SER A 74 1.93 -9.37 -4.13
N TYR A 75 2.35 -8.37 -4.88
CA TYR A 75 1.74 -8.01 -6.15
C TYR A 75 2.79 -7.66 -7.18
N SER A 76 2.50 -7.96 -8.42
CA SER A 76 3.34 -7.59 -9.56
C SER A 76 2.50 -7.01 -10.69
N PHE A 77 3.10 -6.15 -11.47
CA PHE A 77 2.51 -5.53 -12.64
C PHE A 77 3.58 -5.16 -13.66
N VAL A 78 3.16 -4.99 -14.89
CA VAL A 78 4.04 -4.49 -15.96
C VAL A 78 3.88 -2.98 -16.05
N GLY A 79 4.99 -2.24 -15.88
CA GLY A 79 5.01 -0.79 -16.00
C GLY A 79 4.89 -0.31 -17.45
N GLU A 80 4.70 0.98 -17.65
CA GLU A 80 4.66 1.60 -18.99
C GLU A 80 5.97 1.44 -19.77
N ASP A 81 7.08 1.24 -19.06
CA ASP A 81 8.42 0.94 -19.60
C ASP A 81 8.59 -0.54 -20.02
N GLY A 82 7.55 -1.37 -19.86
CA GLY A 82 7.56 -2.80 -20.15
C GLY A 82 8.31 -3.66 -19.14
N GLN A 83 8.76 -3.08 -18.01
CA GLN A 83 9.41 -3.84 -16.95
C GLN A 83 8.39 -4.42 -15.98
N ASN A 84 8.71 -5.59 -15.41
CA ASN A 84 7.90 -6.20 -14.37
C ASN A 84 8.32 -5.67 -12.99
N TYR A 85 7.38 -5.10 -12.28
CA TYR A 85 7.55 -4.60 -10.92
C TYR A 85 6.92 -5.57 -9.94
N LEU A 86 7.68 -6.01 -8.95
CA LEU A 86 7.24 -6.88 -7.86
C LEU A 86 7.38 -6.15 -6.53
N VAL A 87 6.34 -6.18 -5.73
CA VAL A 87 6.35 -5.76 -4.33
C VAL A 87 5.93 -6.93 -3.46
N GLU A 88 6.74 -7.25 -2.47
CA GLU A 88 6.42 -8.19 -1.39
C GLU A 88 6.22 -7.39 -0.10
N TYR A 89 5.26 -7.77 0.74
CA TYR A 89 5.00 -7.08 1.99
C TYR A 89 4.60 -8.02 3.11
N THR A 90 4.88 -7.58 4.31
CA THR A 90 4.38 -8.16 5.56
C THR A 90 3.78 -7.06 6.43
N ALA A 91 2.75 -7.38 7.18
CA ALA A 91 2.12 -6.50 8.16
C ALA A 91 1.78 -7.31 9.40
N ASP A 92 2.37 -6.93 10.52
CA ASP A 92 2.16 -7.58 11.82
C ASP A 92 2.23 -6.54 12.96
N GLU A 93 2.35 -6.97 14.20
CA GLU A 93 2.48 -6.11 15.39
C GLU A 93 3.66 -5.13 15.32
N ASN A 94 4.68 -5.40 14.50
CA ASN A 94 5.82 -4.50 14.30
C ASN A 94 5.60 -3.49 13.17
N GLY A 95 4.43 -3.55 12.50
CA GLY A 95 4.02 -2.64 11.45
C GLY A 95 4.11 -3.24 10.06
N TYR A 96 4.04 -2.37 9.06
CA TYR A 96 4.06 -2.72 7.64
C TYR A 96 5.47 -2.58 7.06
N VAL A 97 5.95 -3.64 6.44
CA VAL A 97 7.25 -3.67 5.74
C VAL A 97 7.04 -4.11 4.30
N ALA A 98 7.41 -3.26 3.35
CA ALA A 98 7.38 -3.57 1.92
C ALA A 98 8.80 -3.68 1.34
N ARG A 99 8.97 -4.55 0.35
CA ARG A 99 10.21 -4.77 -0.39
C ARG A 99 9.93 -4.83 -1.88
N GLY A 100 10.77 -4.17 -2.67
CA GLY A 100 10.69 -4.16 -4.12
C GLY A 100 11.92 -3.46 -4.69
N ALA A 101 12.40 -3.92 -5.85
CA ALA A 101 13.62 -3.37 -6.46
C ALA A 101 13.51 -1.88 -6.83
N HIS A 102 12.29 -1.39 -7.06
CA HIS A 102 11.99 0.00 -7.41
C HIS A 102 11.64 0.87 -6.20
N LEU A 103 11.49 0.27 -5.01
CA LEU A 103 11.17 1.03 -3.80
C LEU A 103 12.42 1.75 -3.28
N PRO A 104 12.26 2.98 -2.75
CA PRO A 104 13.36 3.71 -2.18
C PRO A 104 13.91 2.97 -0.95
N VAL A 105 15.23 2.92 -0.85
CA VAL A 105 15.93 2.40 0.32
C VAL A 105 16.19 3.56 1.27
N ALA A 106 15.86 3.38 2.55
CA ALA A 106 16.15 4.38 3.56
C ALA A 106 17.66 4.67 3.61
N PRO A 107 18.07 5.94 3.74
CA PRO A 107 19.48 6.26 3.93
C PRO A 107 20.01 5.64 5.22
N ALA A 108 21.30 5.37 5.26
CA ALA A 108 21.94 4.87 6.48
C ALA A 108 21.75 5.86 7.64
N ILE A 109 21.44 5.34 8.81
CA ILE A 109 21.28 6.16 10.01
C ILE A 109 22.63 6.83 10.30
N PRO A 110 22.69 8.16 10.49
CA PRO A 110 23.91 8.85 10.84
C PRO A 110 24.58 8.27 12.10
N GLU A 111 25.91 8.17 12.08
CA GLU A 111 26.68 7.54 13.15
C GLU A 111 26.43 8.19 14.53
N ALA A 112 26.17 9.50 14.54
CA ALA A 112 25.84 10.22 15.78
C ALA A 112 24.52 9.73 16.40
N ILE A 113 23.51 9.39 15.55
CA ILE A 113 22.23 8.86 16.02
C ILE A 113 22.39 7.42 16.50
N LEU A 114 23.19 6.60 15.81
CA LEU A 114 23.47 5.24 16.26
C LEU A 114 24.12 5.22 17.63
N LYS A 115 25.10 6.10 17.88
CA LYS A 115 25.74 6.26 19.20
C LYS A 115 24.76 6.72 20.29
N ALA A 116 23.85 7.63 19.95
CA ALA A 116 22.81 8.08 20.88
C ALA A 116 21.82 6.95 21.23
N LEU A 117 21.41 6.16 20.25
CA LEU A 117 20.54 5.00 20.48
C LEU A 117 21.22 3.93 21.34
N GLU A 118 22.51 3.67 21.09
CA GLU A 118 23.31 2.74 21.90
C GLU A 118 23.47 3.24 23.33
N TYR A 119 23.72 4.55 23.53
CA TYR A 119 23.77 5.15 24.83
C TYR A 119 22.45 5.02 25.60
N ASN A 120 21.32 5.37 24.98
CA ASN A 120 20.00 5.26 25.59
C ASN A 120 19.65 3.81 25.94
N ALA A 121 19.99 2.86 25.09
CA ALA A 121 19.77 1.44 25.36
C ALA A 121 20.60 0.94 26.57
N ALA A 122 21.76 1.54 26.81
CA ALA A 122 22.60 1.21 27.95
C ALA A 122 22.17 1.95 29.26
N HIS A 123 21.36 3.03 29.13
CA HIS A 123 20.94 3.88 30.25
C HIS A 123 19.40 4.08 30.25
N PRO A 124 18.61 3.01 30.35
CA PRO A 124 17.15 3.10 30.34
C PRO A 124 16.56 3.91 31.48
N GLU A 125 17.33 4.07 32.59
CA GLU A 125 16.94 4.89 33.74
C GLU A 125 16.94 6.40 33.47
N GLU A 126 17.57 6.86 32.36
CA GLU A 126 17.61 8.28 32.00
C GLU A 126 16.42 8.64 31.10
N ASP A 127 15.70 7.67 30.50
CA ASP A 127 14.54 7.88 29.65
C ASP A 127 13.26 8.24 30.43
N ASP A 128 13.28 8.14 31.78
CA ASP A 128 12.15 8.49 32.66
C ASP A 128 12.04 10.03 32.85
N ILE A 129 11.73 10.73 31.76
CA ILE A 129 11.54 12.21 31.75
C ILE A 129 10.34 12.62 32.63
N ASP A 130 9.40 11.71 32.91
CA ASP A 130 8.18 11.97 33.70
C ASP A 130 8.26 11.49 35.16
N SER A 131 9.37 10.92 35.63
CA SER A 131 9.54 10.56 37.04
C SER A 131 9.76 11.82 37.86
N PRO A 132 8.91 12.13 38.88
CA PRO A 132 9.12 13.27 39.76
C PRO A 132 10.44 13.07 40.52
N LYS A 133 11.43 13.92 40.21
CA LYS A 133 12.71 13.94 40.93
C LYS A 133 12.44 14.01 42.44
N LYS A 134 12.70 12.92 43.20
CA LYS A 134 12.73 12.96 44.65
C LYS A 134 13.72 14.03 45.05
N LYS A 135 13.20 15.16 45.54
CA LYS A 135 14.05 16.14 46.28
C LYS A 135 14.48 15.50 47.59
N ASN A 136 15.79 15.26 47.72
CA ASN A 136 16.43 15.08 49.00
C ASN A 136 16.60 16.43 49.68
#